data_f2548bbfc988ea9cff468a52c90b0089
#
_entry.id   f2548bbfc988ea9cff468a52c90b0089
#
_cell.length_a   1.000
_cell.length_b   1.000
_cell.length_c   1.000
_cell.angle_alpha   90.00
_cell.angle_beta   90.00
_cell.angle_gamma   90.00
#
_symmetry.space_group_name_H-M   'P 1'
#
loop_
_entity.id
_entity.type
_entity.pdbx_description
1 polymer ?
#
loop_
_entity_poly.entity_id
_entity_poly.type
_entity_poly.pdbx_seq_one_letter_code
_entity_poly.pdbx_strand_id
1 'polypeptide(L)'
;MRQKILVAFLIYFIFAPPLAIEAQQAIFLLRHAEQAPDVEEPPLTEVGQRRARVLAEMFKDAGINAIYTNPRLRSIQTAEPLAKALNVESKVLPVRRDDVEGLIRALRTHPRDRVLIVTGSLNIPHILKALGHPVEVTIPPFEYDNLFVILPKSDGPPVVLRLRY
;
A
#
# COMPACT_ATOMS: atom_id res chain seq x y z
N MET A 1 33.83 -39.23 26.27
CA MET A 1 32.43 -39.03 25.75
C MET A 1 31.97 -37.58 25.68
N ARG A 2 32.38 -36.65 26.57
CA ARG A 2 31.96 -35.25 26.57
C ARG A 2 32.38 -34.40 25.36
N GLN A 3 33.55 -34.69 24.77
CA GLN A 3 34.06 -33.90 23.63
C GLN A 3 33.32 -34.15 22.31
N LYS A 4 32.77 -35.36 22.08
CA LYS A 4 32.03 -35.71 20.85
C LYS A 4 30.63 -35.04 20.80
N ILE A 5 29.99 -34.75 21.94
CA ILE A 5 28.69 -34.11 22.02
C ILE A 5 28.81 -32.62 21.68
N LEU A 6 29.90 -31.94 22.09
CA LEU A 6 30.12 -30.52 21.81
C LEU A 6 30.33 -30.25 20.30
N VAL A 7 31.05 -31.12 19.61
CA VAL A 7 31.30 -31.01 18.17
C VAL A 7 30.01 -31.21 17.35
N ALA A 8 29.16 -32.16 17.78
CA ALA A 8 27.87 -32.39 17.11
C ALA A 8 26.91 -31.20 17.24
N PHE A 9 26.89 -30.51 18.39
CA PHE A 9 26.09 -29.28 18.60
C PHE A 9 26.61 -28.11 17.78
N LEU A 10 27.93 -27.94 17.65
CA LEU A 10 28.55 -26.90 16.84
C LEU A 10 28.27 -27.07 15.34
N ILE A 11 28.30 -28.31 14.86
CA ILE A 11 28.01 -28.64 13.45
C ILE A 11 26.54 -28.43 13.12
N TYR A 12 25.62 -28.69 14.04
CA TYR A 12 24.18 -28.43 13.84
C TYR A 12 23.86 -26.93 13.70
N PHE A 13 24.59 -26.07 14.41
CA PHE A 13 24.41 -24.62 14.28
C PHE A 13 24.93 -24.03 12.96
N ILE A 14 25.94 -24.66 12.34
CA ILE A 14 26.52 -24.22 11.07
C ILE A 14 25.62 -24.59 9.88
N PHE A 15 24.83 -25.67 10.00
CA PHE A 15 23.92 -26.16 8.96
C PHE A 15 22.44 -25.80 9.21
N ALA A 16 22.12 -25.00 10.23
CA ALA A 16 20.79 -24.50 10.39
C ALA A 16 20.45 -23.63 9.16
N PRO A 17 19.37 -23.94 8.41
CA PRO A 17 18.98 -23.10 7.29
C PRO A 17 18.73 -21.68 7.81
N PRO A 18 19.13 -20.64 7.05
CA PRO A 18 18.83 -19.27 7.45
C PRO A 18 17.32 -19.17 7.68
N LEU A 19 16.92 -18.61 8.82
CA LEU A 19 15.52 -18.29 9.07
C LEU A 19 15.08 -17.35 7.95
N ALA A 20 14.30 -17.86 7.02
CA ALA A 20 13.73 -17.05 5.97
C ALA A 20 12.82 -16.02 6.64
N ILE A 21 13.26 -14.75 6.70
CA ILE A 21 12.38 -13.65 7.08
C ILE A 21 11.36 -13.53 5.94
N GLU A 22 10.17 -14.05 6.15
CA GLU A 22 9.10 -13.87 5.17
C GLU A 22 8.79 -12.38 5.03
N ALA A 23 8.75 -11.92 3.77
CA ALA A 23 8.40 -10.54 3.49
C ALA A 23 6.97 -10.29 4.00
N GLN A 24 6.84 -9.35 4.94
CA GLN A 24 5.55 -8.94 5.46
C GLN A 24 4.84 -8.07 4.43
N GLN A 25 3.54 -8.30 4.24
CA GLN A 25 2.70 -7.40 3.45
C GLN A 25 2.78 -5.98 4.00
N ALA A 26 2.90 -5.00 3.10
CA ALA A 26 2.77 -3.59 3.44
C ALA A 26 1.81 -2.93 2.45
N ILE A 27 0.83 -2.21 2.96
CA ILE A 27 -0.18 -1.54 2.14
C ILE A 27 0.00 -0.03 2.33
N PHE A 28 0.26 0.67 1.24
CA PHE A 28 0.35 2.12 1.17
C PHE A 28 -0.94 2.64 0.56
N LEU A 29 -1.76 3.31 1.36
CA LEU A 29 -3.07 3.79 0.96
C LEU A 29 -3.09 5.31 0.98
N LEU A 30 -3.45 5.94 -0.15
CA LEU A 30 -3.50 7.38 -0.26
C LEU A 30 -4.65 7.88 -1.14
N ARG A 31 -4.97 9.15 -0.98
CA ARG A 31 -5.87 9.86 -1.86
C ARG A 31 -5.15 10.23 -3.16
N HIS A 32 -5.88 10.26 -4.29
CA HIS A 32 -5.38 10.88 -5.51
C HIS A 32 -4.87 12.31 -5.24
N ALA A 33 -3.92 12.78 -6.03
CA ALA A 33 -3.38 14.13 -5.97
C ALA A 33 -4.39 15.20 -6.43
N GLU A 34 -4.00 16.47 -6.39
CA GLU A 34 -4.85 17.62 -6.70
C GLU A 34 -5.44 17.52 -8.10
N GLN A 35 -6.76 17.65 -8.18
CA GLN A 35 -7.55 17.56 -9.41
C GLN A 35 -8.00 18.93 -9.92
N ALA A 36 -8.24 19.05 -11.21
CA ALA A 36 -8.85 20.23 -11.79
C ALA A 36 -10.29 20.43 -11.23
N PRO A 37 -10.70 21.67 -10.99
CA PRO A 37 -12.07 21.97 -10.56
C PRO A 37 -13.07 21.81 -11.73
N ASP A 38 -14.35 21.70 -11.40
CA ASP A 38 -15.51 21.89 -12.30
C ASP A 38 -15.51 21.05 -13.60
N VAL A 39 -14.93 19.86 -13.55
CA VAL A 39 -14.92 18.89 -14.66
C VAL A 39 -15.45 17.55 -14.18
N GLU A 40 -16.26 16.85 -14.99
CA GLU A 40 -16.91 15.58 -14.62
C GLU A 40 -15.90 14.46 -14.30
N GLU A 41 -14.87 14.29 -15.15
CA GLU A 41 -13.73 13.38 -14.92
C GLU A 41 -12.43 14.20 -14.86
N PRO A 42 -12.18 14.87 -13.72
CA PRO A 42 -11.09 15.84 -13.61
C PRO A 42 -9.73 15.15 -13.69
N PRO A 43 -8.84 15.65 -14.58
CA PRO A 43 -7.42 15.28 -14.56
C PRO A 43 -6.72 15.91 -13.35
N LEU A 44 -5.47 15.52 -13.13
CA LEU A 44 -4.60 16.21 -12.18
C LEU A 44 -4.27 17.63 -12.65
N THR A 45 -4.22 18.56 -11.70
CA THR A 45 -3.61 19.86 -11.92
C THR A 45 -2.08 19.72 -12.07
N GLU A 46 -1.37 20.80 -12.44
CA GLU A 46 0.10 20.80 -12.42
C GLU A 46 0.66 20.51 -11.03
N VAL A 47 0.00 21.00 -9.95
CA VAL A 47 0.38 20.69 -8.58
C VAL A 47 0.22 19.19 -8.32
N GLY A 48 -0.91 18.61 -8.72
CA GLY A 48 -1.17 17.19 -8.58
C GLY A 48 -0.18 16.33 -9.38
N GLN A 49 0.20 16.75 -10.58
CA GLN A 49 1.21 16.05 -11.37
C GLN A 49 2.61 16.10 -10.71
N ARG A 50 2.98 17.23 -10.09
CA ARG A 50 4.21 17.32 -9.30
C ARG A 50 4.17 16.39 -8.09
N ARG A 51 3.04 16.36 -7.36
CA ARG A 51 2.84 15.44 -6.22
C ARG A 51 2.94 13.97 -6.66
N ALA A 52 2.36 13.59 -7.78
CA ALA A 52 2.46 12.24 -8.33
C ALA A 52 3.93 11.84 -8.66
N ARG A 53 4.73 12.78 -9.14
CA ARG A 53 6.17 12.54 -9.36
C ARG A 53 6.94 12.40 -8.03
N VAL A 54 6.64 13.25 -7.04
CA VAL A 54 7.23 13.13 -5.68
C VAL A 54 6.89 11.76 -5.07
N LEU A 55 5.64 11.32 -5.22
CA LEU A 55 5.22 9.99 -4.80
C LEU A 55 6.06 8.89 -5.46
N ALA A 56 6.29 8.99 -6.76
CA ALA A 56 7.11 8.02 -7.49
C ALA A 56 8.54 7.96 -6.95
N GLU A 57 9.19 9.10 -6.74
CA GLU A 57 10.53 9.17 -6.15
C GLU A 57 10.59 8.59 -4.73
N MET A 58 9.58 8.88 -3.91
CA MET A 58 9.51 8.40 -2.53
C MET A 58 9.36 6.87 -2.45
N PHE A 59 8.67 6.26 -3.43
CA PHE A 59 8.34 4.84 -3.39
C PHE A 59 9.14 3.95 -4.34
N LYS A 60 10.02 4.50 -5.18
CA LYS A 60 10.80 3.71 -6.16
C LYS A 60 11.61 2.57 -5.55
N ASP A 61 12.07 2.74 -4.30
CA ASP A 61 12.87 1.75 -3.57
C ASP A 61 12.07 1.03 -2.47
N ALA A 62 10.74 1.26 -2.38
CA ALA A 62 9.90 0.65 -1.35
C ALA A 62 9.54 -0.83 -1.64
N GLY A 63 9.93 -1.34 -2.80
CA GLY A 63 9.65 -2.72 -3.21
C GLY A 63 8.18 -2.99 -3.51
N ILE A 64 7.44 -1.95 -3.95
CA ILE A 64 6.04 -2.10 -4.38
C ILE A 64 5.99 -2.97 -5.63
N ASN A 65 5.16 -4.01 -5.58
CA ASN A 65 4.99 -4.99 -6.66
C ASN A 65 3.53 -5.11 -7.13
N ALA A 66 2.60 -4.38 -6.49
CA ALA A 66 1.22 -4.29 -6.94
C ALA A 66 0.68 -2.86 -6.74
N ILE A 67 -0.06 -2.36 -7.73
CA ILE A 67 -0.68 -1.04 -7.69
C ILE A 67 -2.16 -1.19 -8.02
N TYR A 68 -3.03 -0.66 -7.15
CA TYR A 68 -4.48 -0.63 -7.35
C TYR A 68 -4.98 0.80 -7.39
N THR A 69 -5.84 1.10 -8.35
CA THR A 69 -6.53 2.39 -8.45
C THR A 69 -8.03 2.17 -8.57
N ASN A 70 -8.83 3.14 -8.13
CA ASN A 70 -10.22 3.20 -8.58
C ASN A 70 -10.28 3.71 -10.04
N PRO A 71 -11.41 3.58 -10.77
CA PRO A 71 -11.50 3.91 -12.19
C PRO A 71 -11.52 5.41 -12.50
N ARG A 72 -11.21 6.29 -11.56
CA ARG A 72 -11.16 7.73 -11.76
C ARG A 72 -9.83 8.14 -12.38
N LEU A 73 -9.89 8.98 -13.42
CA LEU A 73 -8.72 9.46 -14.15
C LEU A 73 -7.63 10.02 -13.21
N ARG A 74 -8.00 10.83 -12.24
CA ARG A 74 -7.08 11.41 -11.24
C ARG A 74 -6.34 10.37 -10.40
N SER A 75 -6.98 9.25 -10.06
CA SER A 75 -6.32 8.17 -9.30
C SER A 75 -5.33 7.41 -10.17
N ILE A 76 -5.69 7.14 -11.43
CA ILE A 76 -4.82 6.51 -12.41
C ILE A 76 -3.60 7.39 -12.67
N GLN A 77 -3.81 8.68 -12.92
CA GLN A 77 -2.73 9.65 -13.16
C GLN A 77 -1.81 9.84 -11.94
N THR A 78 -2.34 9.70 -10.72
CA THR A 78 -1.51 9.77 -9.51
C THR A 78 -0.57 8.57 -9.39
N ALA A 79 -1.02 7.39 -9.76
CA ALA A 79 -0.23 6.16 -9.68
C ALA A 79 0.74 5.99 -10.86
N GLU A 80 0.42 6.58 -12.02
CA GLU A 80 1.11 6.34 -13.30
C GLU A 80 2.63 6.57 -13.26
N PRO A 81 3.18 7.66 -12.67
CA PRO A 81 4.63 7.87 -12.61
C PRO A 81 5.36 6.73 -11.88
N LEU A 82 4.81 6.25 -10.75
CA LEU A 82 5.39 5.14 -10.01
C LEU A 82 5.25 3.82 -10.78
N ALA A 83 4.08 3.56 -11.35
CA ALA A 83 3.82 2.38 -12.17
C ALA A 83 4.85 2.24 -13.30
N LYS A 84 5.13 3.35 -14.00
CA LYS A 84 6.18 3.41 -15.04
C LYS A 84 7.58 3.18 -14.46
N ALA A 85 7.93 3.84 -13.36
CA ALA A 85 9.25 3.71 -12.75
C ALA A 85 9.56 2.28 -12.29
N LEU A 86 8.55 1.56 -11.79
CA LEU A 86 8.67 0.18 -11.31
C LEU A 86 8.42 -0.88 -12.38
N ASN A 87 7.95 -0.49 -13.58
CA ASN A 87 7.45 -1.40 -14.61
C ASN A 87 6.36 -2.35 -14.08
N VAL A 88 5.45 -1.82 -13.25
CA VAL A 88 4.31 -2.53 -12.65
C VAL A 88 3.02 -2.03 -13.27
N GLU A 89 2.18 -2.94 -13.76
CA GLU A 89 0.85 -2.57 -14.27
C GLU A 89 -0.10 -2.17 -13.14
N SER A 90 -0.74 -1.00 -13.27
CA SER A 90 -1.80 -0.58 -12.36
C SER A 90 -3.10 -1.31 -12.65
N LYS A 91 -3.62 -2.03 -11.66
CA LYS A 91 -4.91 -2.72 -11.75
C LYS A 91 -6.03 -1.78 -11.30
N VAL A 92 -6.98 -1.55 -12.20
CA VAL A 92 -8.17 -0.74 -11.89
C VAL A 92 -9.21 -1.61 -11.22
N LEU A 93 -9.57 -1.26 -9.97
CA LEU A 93 -10.64 -1.93 -9.24
C LEU A 93 -11.76 -0.93 -8.90
N PRO A 94 -13.04 -1.31 -9.07
CA PRO A 94 -14.17 -0.44 -8.77
C PRO A 94 -14.39 -0.30 -7.26
N VAL A 95 -13.45 0.37 -6.57
CA VAL A 95 -13.57 0.62 -5.13
C VAL A 95 -14.61 1.72 -4.89
N ARG A 96 -15.69 1.38 -4.21
CA ARG A 96 -16.78 2.27 -3.79
C ARG A 96 -16.89 2.24 -2.27
N ARG A 97 -17.56 3.26 -1.69
CA ARG A 97 -17.77 3.34 -0.23
C ARG A 97 -18.45 2.11 0.35
N ASP A 98 -19.41 1.59 -0.37
CA ASP A 98 -20.27 0.47 -0.01
C ASP A 98 -19.74 -0.89 -0.52
N ASP A 99 -18.69 -0.87 -1.34
CA ASP A 99 -18.09 -2.08 -1.92
C ASP A 99 -16.58 -1.93 -2.02
N VAL A 100 -15.88 -2.42 -1.00
CA VAL A 100 -14.42 -2.57 -0.97
C VAL A 100 -14.00 -4.05 -1.06
N GLU A 101 -14.95 -4.95 -1.18
CA GLU A 101 -14.73 -6.40 -1.05
C GLU A 101 -13.77 -6.93 -2.13
N GLY A 102 -13.92 -6.45 -3.37
CA GLY A 102 -13.03 -6.82 -4.48
C GLY A 102 -11.56 -6.49 -4.19
N LEU A 103 -11.30 -5.30 -3.63
CA LEU A 103 -9.96 -4.90 -3.20
C LEU A 103 -9.44 -5.78 -2.05
N ILE A 104 -10.26 -5.98 -1.01
CA ILE A 104 -9.86 -6.80 0.15
C ILE A 104 -9.56 -8.24 -0.28
N ARG A 105 -10.35 -8.81 -1.21
CA ARG A 105 -10.08 -10.12 -1.77
C ARG A 105 -8.74 -10.17 -2.51
N ALA A 106 -8.46 -9.16 -3.36
CA ALA A 106 -7.17 -9.07 -4.07
C ALA A 106 -5.99 -9.01 -3.10
N LEU A 107 -6.09 -8.22 -2.01
CA LEU A 107 -5.05 -8.12 -0.99
C LEU A 107 -4.83 -9.44 -0.24
N ARG A 108 -5.89 -10.18 0.06
CA ARG A 108 -5.79 -11.49 0.74
C ARG A 108 -5.21 -12.59 -0.15
N THR A 109 -5.42 -12.50 -1.47
CA THR A 109 -4.88 -13.47 -2.42
C THR A 109 -3.35 -13.34 -2.55
N HIS A 110 -2.80 -12.16 -2.23
CA HIS A 110 -1.37 -11.85 -2.34
C HIS A 110 -0.80 -11.31 -1.02
N PRO A 111 -0.71 -12.14 0.04
CA PRO A 111 -0.38 -11.70 1.39
C PRO A 111 1.07 -11.25 1.60
N ARG A 112 1.92 -11.39 0.60
CA ARG A 112 3.34 -10.95 0.64
C ARG A 112 3.61 -9.71 -0.19
N ASP A 113 2.61 -9.22 -0.92
CA ASP A 113 2.80 -8.06 -1.79
C ASP A 113 2.98 -6.78 -0.98
N ARG A 114 3.81 -5.89 -1.50
CA ARG A 114 3.85 -4.49 -1.10
C ARG A 114 3.00 -3.69 -2.07
N VAL A 115 1.92 -3.15 -1.56
CA VAL A 115 0.82 -2.66 -2.39
C VAL A 115 0.66 -1.16 -2.26
N LEU A 116 0.58 -0.45 -3.39
CA LEU A 116 0.09 0.92 -3.43
C LEU A 116 -1.41 0.93 -3.81
N ILE A 117 -2.21 1.67 -3.05
CA ILE A 117 -3.63 1.90 -3.35
C ILE A 117 -3.88 3.40 -3.46
N VAL A 118 -4.33 3.84 -4.64
CA VAL A 118 -4.71 5.23 -4.88
C VAL A 118 -6.21 5.32 -5.14
N THR A 119 -6.91 6.11 -4.30
CA THR A 119 -8.38 6.20 -4.36
C THR A 119 -8.88 7.60 -3.95
N GLY A 120 -10.19 7.76 -3.81
CA GLY A 120 -10.80 8.99 -3.30
C GLY A 120 -10.81 9.04 -1.77
N SER A 121 -10.80 10.25 -1.19
CA SER A 121 -10.82 10.48 0.27
C SER A 121 -11.96 9.75 0.97
N LEU A 122 -13.12 9.65 0.33
CA LEU A 122 -14.31 9.00 0.90
C LEU A 122 -14.22 7.47 0.97
N ASN A 123 -13.33 6.85 0.18
CA ASN A 123 -13.14 5.39 0.21
C ASN A 123 -12.13 4.95 1.27
N ILE A 124 -11.19 5.82 1.63
CA ILE A 124 -10.08 5.49 2.56
C ILE A 124 -10.60 4.99 3.91
N PRO A 125 -11.55 5.67 4.59
CA PRO A 125 -12.09 5.18 5.87
C PRO A 125 -12.69 3.79 5.76
N HIS A 126 -13.41 3.50 4.67
CA HIS A 126 -14.03 2.19 4.45
C HIS A 126 -13.00 1.08 4.20
N ILE A 127 -11.93 1.38 3.46
CA ILE A 127 -10.82 0.45 3.24
C ILE A 127 -10.12 0.15 4.58
N LEU A 128 -9.79 1.18 5.37
CA LEU A 128 -9.17 1.03 6.67
C LEU A 128 -10.02 0.16 7.61
N LYS A 129 -11.33 0.44 7.67
CA LYS A 129 -12.28 -0.36 8.44
C LYS A 129 -12.32 -1.83 7.99
N ALA A 130 -12.37 -2.07 6.68
CA ALA A 130 -12.40 -3.43 6.10
C ALA A 130 -11.08 -4.20 6.32
N LEU A 131 -9.97 -3.48 6.51
CA LEU A 131 -8.67 -4.04 6.92
C LEU A 131 -8.57 -4.26 8.44
N GLY A 132 -9.60 -3.93 9.22
CA GLY A 132 -9.65 -4.14 10.66
C GLY A 132 -9.11 -2.97 11.50
N HIS A 133 -8.92 -1.79 10.92
CA HIS A 133 -8.51 -0.62 11.71
C HIS A 133 -9.66 -0.16 12.63
N PRO A 134 -9.45 -0.07 13.96
CA PRO A 134 -10.54 0.15 14.91
C PRO A 134 -10.96 1.62 15.03
N VAL A 135 -10.13 2.56 14.53
CA VAL A 135 -10.34 4.00 14.69
C VAL A 135 -10.99 4.57 13.44
N GLU A 136 -12.02 5.38 13.62
CA GLU A 136 -12.64 6.12 12.52
C GLU A 136 -11.69 7.20 11.99
N VAL A 137 -11.55 7.26 10.67
CA VAL A 137 -10.66 8.20 9.98
C VAL A 137 -11.48 9.13 9.11
N THR A 138 -11.19 10.41 9.19
CA THR A 138 -11.73 11.43 8.29
C THR A 138 -10.61 12.14 7.53
N ILE A 139 -10.81 12.39 6.24
CA ILE A 139 -9.88 13.14 5.41
C ILE A 139 -10.59 14.39 4.91
N PRO A 140 -10.14 15.57 5.32
CA PRO A 140 -10.72 16.84 4.84
C PRO A 140 -10.64 16.98 3.32
N PRO A 141 -11.59 17.70 2.68
CA PRO A 141 -11.68 17.78 1.23
C PRO A 141 -10.43 18.33 0.52
N PHE A 142 -9.66 19.18 1.18
CA PHE A 142 -8.47 19.83 0.60
C PHE A 142 -7.14 19.20 1.02
N GLU A 143 -7.17 18.10 1.77
CA GLU A 143 -5.96 17.36 2.16
C GLU A 143 -5.63 16.28 1.13
N TYR A 144 -4.54 16.47 0.38
CA TYR A 144 -4.06 15.56 -0.64
C TYR A 144 -2.77 14.82 -0.25
N ASP A 145 -2.19 15.16 0.90
CA ASP A 145 -0.89 14.70 1.40
C ASP A 145 -0.98 13.53 2.39
N ASN A 146 -2.17 12.97 2.61
CA ASN A 146 -2.34 11.85 3.54
C ASN A 146 -1.85 10.54 2.92
N LEU A 147 -0.95 9.88 3.65
CA LEU A 147 -0.46 8.55 3.36
C LEU A 147 -0.69 7.64 4.58
N PHE A 148 -1.38 6.55 4.39
CA PHE A 148 -1.54 5.50 5.39
C PHE A 148 -0.63 4.33 5.04
N VAL A 149 0.25 3.97 5.98
CA VAL A 149 1.05 2.75 5.92
C VAL A 149 0.38 1.72 6.82
N ILE A 150 -0.05 0.62 6.24
CA ILE A 150 -0.82 -0.41 6.92
C ILE A 150 0.01 -1.69 6.90
N LEU A 151 0.31 -2.22 8.07
CA LEU A 151 1.01 -3.48 8.26
C LEU A 151 0.03 -4.48 8.86
N PRO A 152 -0.52 -5.41 8.06
CA PRO A 152 -1.38 -6.46 8.57
C PRO A 152 -0.66 -7.31 9.62
N LYS A 153 -1.41 -7.83 10.58
CA LYS A 153 -0.91 -8.77 11.59
C LYS A 153 -1.62 -10.11 11.45
N SER A 154 -0.97 -11.19 11.85
CA SER A 154 -1.62 -12.50 12.01
C SER A 154 -2.68 -12.47 13.09
N ASP A 155 -2.43 -11.71 14.16
CA ASP A 155 -3.31 -11.61 15.33
C ASP A 155 -3.69 -10.16 15.62
N GLY A 156 -4.99 -9.89 15.66
CA GLY A 156 -5.55 -8.60 16.03
C GLY A 156 -5.54 -7.55 14.91
N PRO A 157 -5.77 -6.27 15.25
CA PRO A 157 -5.85 -5.19 14.28
C PRO A 157 -4.48 -4.89 13.65
N PRO A 158 -4.46 -4.35 12.41
CA PRO A 158 -3.23 -3.95 11.75
C PRO A 158 -2.55 -2.77 12.49
N VAL A 159 -1.24 -2.63 12.31
CA VAL A 159 -0.57 -1.37 12.62
C VAL A 159 -0.87 -0.39 11.49
N VAL A 160 -1.36 0.79 11.83
CA VAL A 160 -1.63 1.85 10.86
C VAL A 160 -0.89 3.11 11.27
N LEU A 161 -0.04 3.60 10.38
CA LEU A 161 0.64 4.89 10.51
C LEU A 161 0.02 5.86 9.53
N ARG A 162 -0.32 7.08 10.00
CA ARG A 162 -0.73 8.18 9.13
C ARG A 162 0.43 9.15 8.99
N LEU A 163 0.91 9.32 7.78
CA LEU A 163 2.01 10.20 7.40
C LEU A 163 1.51 11.32 6.47
N ARG A 164 2.35 12.32 6.23
CA ARG A 164 2.15 13.40 5.25
C ARG A 164 3.32 13.45 4.28
N TYR A 165 3.07 13.79 3.01
CA TYR A 165 4.09 13.84 1.94
C TYR A 165 3.88 15.02 0.97
#